data_a61d0e6358cf60a91099122c7a410264
#
_entry.id   a61d0e6358cf60a91099122c7a410264
#
_cell.length_a   1.000
_cell.length_b   1.000
_cell.length_c   1.000
_cell.angle_alpha   90.00
_cell.angle_beta   90.00
_cell.angle_gamma   90.00
#
_symmetry.space_group_name_H-M   'P 1'
#
loop_
_entity.id
_entity.type
_entity.pdbx_description
1 polymer ?
#
loop_
_entity_poly.entity_id
_entity_poly.type
_entity_poly.pdbx_seq_one_letter_code
_entity_poly.pdbx_strand_id
1 'polypeptide(L)'
;MSDDDRADDVDGVDDDMDTVLAEVGPRLRRIRKERGATLAGLSEATGISVSTLSRLESGLRKPSLELLLPIARAHEVALDELVGAPSVRDPRVRAQPIVRHGRTHWPLTRQPGGLQAFKVLEPQRTGDPDPRTHEGYEWLYVLSGRLRLVLGEHDVVLSAGEAAEFDTRVPHWFGSTGEGPVEFLSLFGPQGERMHVRARPKGA
;
A
#
# COMPACT_ATOMS: atom_id res chain seq x y z
N MET A 1 37.31 -30.67 -24.26
CA MET A 1 37.20 -29.26 -24.63
C MET A 1 36.04 -28.71 -23.79
N SER A 2 36.40 -28.55 -22.68
CA SER A 2 36.68 -27.51 -21.68
C SER A 2 35.40 -27.09 -20.97
N ASP A 3 35.20 -27.76 -19.83
CA ASP A 3 34.25 -27.43 -18.76
C ASP A 3 35.02 -26.51 -17.77
N ASP A 4 35.15 -25.22 -18.09
CA ASP A 4 35.86 -24.29 -17.21
C ASP A 4 35.40 -22.85 -17.40
N ASP A 5 34.07 -22.60 -17.17
CA ASP A 5 33.54 -21.24 -17.24
C ASP A 5 32.34 -21.05 -16.30
N ARG A 6 32.43 -21.53 -15.06
CA ARG A 6 31.38 -21.34 -14.02
C ARG A 6 31.86 -20.92 -12.64
N ALA A 7 33.08 -20.47 -12.49
CA ALA A 7 33.67 -20.14 -11.19
C ALA A 7 33.72 -18.64 -10.84
N ASP A 8 33.51 -17.71 -11.80
CA ASP A 8 33.81 -16.29 -11.56
C ASP A 8 32.58 -15.42 -11.19
N ASP A 9 31.38 -16.01 -11.04
CA ASP A 9 30.17 -15.21 -10.75
C ASP A 9 29.73 -15.22 -9.27
N VAL A 10 30.47 -15.92 -8.39
CA VAL A 10 30.09 -16.07 -6.98
C VAL A 10 30.69 -14.96 -6.10
N ASP A 11 31.87 -14.46 -6.42
CA ASP A 11 32.57 -13.43 -5.63
C ASP A 11 31.90 -12.04 -5.72
N GLY A 12 31.24 -11.73 -6.83
CA GLY A 12 30.53 -10.45 -7.02
C GLY A 12 29.22 -10.35 -6.25
N VAL A 13 28.59 -11.48 -5.90
CA VAL A 13 27.31 -11.52 -5.16
C VAL A 13 27.54 -11.32 -3.66
N ASP A 14 28.64 -11.80 -3.11
CA ASP A 14 28.96 -11.65 -1.68
C ASP A 14 29.35 -10.21 -1.34
N ASP A 15 30.10 -9.51 -2.20
CA ASP A 15 30.49 -8.10 -1.99
C ASP A 15 29.27 -7.15 -2.08
N ASP A 16 28.31 -7.44 -2.93
CA ASP A 16 27.03 -6.71 -3.03
C ASP A 16 26.15 -6.95 -1.79
N MET A 17 26.14 -8.17 -1.25
CA MET A 17 25.36 -8.51 -0.07
C MET A 17 25.90 -7.84 1.20
N ASP A 18 27.19 -7.82 1.42
CA ASP A 18 27.82 -7.16 2.57
C ASP A 18 27.61 -5.65 2.54
N THR A 19 27.64 -5.05 1.36
CA THR A 19 27.31 -3.63 1.14
C THR A 19 25.83 -3.35 1.49
N VAL A 20 24.91 -4.17 1.03
CA VAL A 20 23.47 -4.05 1.37
C VAL A 20 23.26 -4.18 2.88
N LEU A 21 23.89 -5.14 3.53
CA LEU A 21 23.76 -5.36 4.97
C LEU A 21 24.34 -4.20 5.80
N ALA A 22 25.44 -3.58 5.36
CA ALA A 22 26.04 -2.42 6.02
C ALA A 22 25.11 -1.19 6.01
N GLU A 23 24.32 -1.03 4.95
CA GLU A 23 23.40 0.08 4.79
C GLU A 23 22.08 -0.05 5.60
N VAL A 24 21.74 -1.25 6.07
CA VAL A 24 20.49 -1.51 6.82
C VAL A 24 20.42 -0.67 8.09
N GLY A 25 21.49 -0.65 8.91
CA GLY A 25 21.51 0.09 10.17
C GLY A 25 21.26 1.60 9.99
N PRO A 26 22.05 2.30 9.15
CA PRO A 26 21.83 3.71 8.83
C PRO A 26 20.44 4.00 8.31
N ARG A 27 19.85 3.12 7.49
CA ARG A 27 18.52 3.24 6.93
C ARG A 27 17.43 3.13 7.99
N LEU A 28 17.51 2.14 8.88
CA LEU A 28 16.62 1.98 10.03
C LEU A 28 16.60 3.24 10.89
N ARG A 29 17.79 3.79 11.20
CA ARG A 29 17.93 5.02 11.97
C ARG A 29 17.28 6.22 11.27
N ARG A 30 17.43 6.34 9.95
CA ARG A 30 16.82 7.39 9.15
C ARG A 30 15.30 7.30 9.20
N ILE A 31 14.73 6.13 8.90
CA ILE A 31 13.26 5.88 8.91
C ILE A 31 12.68 6.19 10.29
N ARG A 32 13.31 5.72 11.37
CA ARG A 32 12.86 6.02 12.72
C ARG A 32 12.82 7.52 13.02
N LYS A 33 13.87 8.26 12.62
CA LYS A 33 13.95 9.72 12.83
C LYS A 33 12.92 10.48 12.00
N GLU A 34 12.73 10.12 10.75
CA GLU A 34 11.75 10.74 9.86
C GLU A 34 10.32 10.58 10.41
N ARG A 35 10.05 9.50 11.14
CA ARG A 35 8.77 9.25 11.81
C ARG A 35 8.71 9.80 13.25
N GLY A 36 9.69 10.52 13.70
CA GLY A 36 9.74 11.13 15.04
C GLY A 36 9.80 10.12 16.18
N ALA A 37 10.08 8.85 15.90
CA ALA A 37 10.09 7.80 16.91
C ALA A 37 11.40 7.78 17.70
N THR A 38 11.30 7.53 19.03
CA THR A 38 12.45 7.29 19.89
C THR A 38 12.82 5.80 19.90
N LEU A 39 14.05 5.46 20.30
CA LEU A 39 14.42 4.05 20.51
C LEU A 39 13.58 3.39 21.59
N ALA A 40 13.17 4.14 22.62
CA ALA A 40 12.30 3.62 23.68
C ALA A 40 10.88 3.31 23.15
N GLY A 41 10.28 4.24 22.37
CA GLY A 41 8.97 4.00 21.76
C GLY A 41 8.99 2.84 20.74
N LEU A 42 10.07 2.75 19.94
CA LEU A 42 10.22 1.60 19.03
C LEU A 42 10.41 0.28 19.79
N SER A 43 11.11 0.29 20.92
CA SER A 43 11.27 -0.88 21.80
C SER A 43 9.91 -1.34 22.36
N GLU A 44 9.07 -0.40 22.79
CA GLU A 44 7.72 -0.69 23.28
C GLU A 44 6.83 -1.29 22.17
N ALA A 45 6.85 -0.69 20.97
CA ALA A 45 6.04 -1.13 19.83
C ALA A 45 6.47 -2.50 19.26
N THR A 46 7.76 -2.85 19.36
CA THR A 46 8.31 -4.06 18.73
C THR A 46 8.62 -5.18 19.70
N GLY A 47 8.72 -4.91 21.01
CA GLY A 47 9.21 -5.84 22.00
C GLY A 47 10.75 -6.07 21.95
N ILE A 48 11.46 -5.36 21.07
CA ILE A 48 12.93 -5.48 20.94
C ILE A 48 13.59 -4.49 21.91
N SER A 49 14.59 -4.95 22.69
CA SER A 49 15.25 -4.07 23.65
C SER A 49 15.92 -2.87 23.00
N VAL A 50 15.93 -1.72 23.71
CA VAL A 50 16.60 -0.48 23.26
C VAL A 50 18.05 -0.72 22.88
N SER A 51 18.77 -1.54 23.65
CA SER A 51 20.18 -1.88 23.36
C SER A 51 20.33 -2.66 22.05
N THR A 52 19.41 -3.57 21.77
CA THR A 52 19.40 -4.33 20.50
C THR A 52 19.13 -3.40 19.32
N LEU A 53 18.09 -2.53 19.43
CA LEU A 53 17.77 -1.55 18.39
C LEU A 53 18.93 -0.60 18.13
N SER A 54 19.56 -0.05 19.18
CA SER A 54 20.73 0.82 19.05
C SER A 54 21.90 0.16 18.34
N ARG A 55 22.19 -1.10 18.69
CA ARG A 55 23.29 -1.88 18.05
C ARG A 55 22.96 -2.24 16.60
N LEU A 56 21.67 -2.48 16.29
CA LEU A 56 21.21 -2.72 14.92
C LEU A 56 21.37 -1.45 14.06
N GLU A 57 20.94 -0.29 14.57
CA GLU A 57 21.07 1.00 13.87
C GLU A 57 22.52 1.46 13.68
N SER A 58 23.43 1.04 14.56
CA SER A 58 24.88 1.35 14.45
C SER A 58 25.69 0.30 13.70
N GLY A 59 25.05 -0.72 13.13
CA GLY A 59 25.72 -1.80 12.40
C GLY A 59 26.48 -2.79 13.30
N LEU A 60 26.39 -2.66 14.64
CA LEU A 60 27.04 -3.55 15.61
C LEU A 60 26.31 -4.86 15.85
N ARG A 61 25.17 -5.04 15.20
CA ARG A 61 24.37 -6.28 15.20
C ARG A 61 23.88 -6.56 13.78
N LYS A 62 24.10 -7.79 13.32
CA LYS A 62 23.58 -8.22 12.01
C LYS A 62 22.05 -8.18 12.02
N PRO A 63 21.42 -7.66 10.95
CA PRO A 63 19.97 -7.72 10.78
C PRO A 63 19.52 -9.17 10.57
N SER A 64 18.41 -9.54 11.20
CA SER A 64 17.73 -10.82 10.97
C SER A 64 16.25 -10.57 10.76
N LEU A 65 15.53 -11.50 10.14
CA LEU A 65 14.10 -11.34 9.88
C LEU A 65 13.28 -11.17 11.16
N GLU A 66 13.68 -11.83 12.26
CA GLU A 66 13.02 -11.70 13.57
C GLU A 66 13.11 -10.26 14.11
N LEU A 67 14.16 -9.52 13.77
CA LEU A 67 14.34 -8.12 14.14
C LEU A 67 13.67 -7.17 13.14
N LEU A 68 13.81 -7.45 11.85
CA LEU A 68 13.34 -6.54 10.81
C LEU A 68 11.82 -6.54 10.64
N LEU A 69 11.16 -7.70 10.76
CA LEU A 69 9.70 -7.79 10.58
C LEU A 69 8.90 -6.98 11.61
N PRO A 70 9.19 -7.04 12.94
CA PRO A 70 8.52 -6.18 13.90
C PRO A 70 8.77 -4.69 13.65
N ILE A 71 10.01 -4.31 13.24
CA ILE A 71 10.37 -2.92 12.93
C ILE A 71 9.62 -2.43 11.67
N ALA A 72 9.55 -3.25 10.62
CA ALA A 72 8.80 -2.95 9.40
C ALA A 72 7.31 -2.68 9.72
N ARG A 73 6.71 -3.53 10.56
CA ARG A 73 5.32 -3.36 11.01
C ARG A 73 5.13 -2.09 11.85
N ALA A 74 6.02 -1.84 12.82
CA ALA A 74 5.93 -0.68 13.69
C ALA A 74 6.09 0.65 12.92
N HIS A 75 6.84 0.65 11.84
CA HIS A 75 7.01 1.79 10.95
C HIS A 75 6.07 1.79 9.75
N GLU A 76 5.23 0.75 9.57
CA GLU A 76 4.33 0.61 8.42
C GLU A 76 5.06 0.76 7.07
N VAL A 77 6.22 0.15 6.95
CA VAL A 77 7.03 0.12 5.72
C VAL A 77 7.19 -1.30 5.20
N ALA A 78 7.47 -1.43 3.90
CA ALA A 78 7.82 -2.71 3.33
C ALA A 78 9.22 -3.16 3.81
N LEU A 79 9.44 -4.47 3.94
CA LEU A 79 10.74 -5.00 4.33
C LEU A 79 11.84 -4.59 3.33
N ASP A 80 11.51 -4.54 2.05
CA ASP A 80 12.41 -4.10 0.97
C ASP A 80 12.94 -2.68 1.20
N GLU A 81 12.11 -1.79 1.76
CA GLU A 81 12.52 -0.43 2.12
C GLU A 81 13.54 -0.43 3.26
N LEU A 82 13.41 -1.34 4.24
CA LEU A 82 14.37 -1.48 5.32
C LEU A 82 15.72 -2.01 4.85
N VAL A 83 15.71 -3.02 3.98
CA VAL A 83 16.96 -3.66 3.51
C VAL A 83 17.56 -2.96 2.29
N GLY A 84 16.82 -2.03 1.65
CA GLY A 84 17.26 -1.35 0.45
C GLY A 84 17.46 -2.28 -0.73
N ALA A 85 16.63 -3.32 -0.79
CA ALA A 85 16.64 -4.20 -1.94
C ALA A 85 16.51 -3.39 -3.24
N PRO A 86 17.26 -3.71 -4.29
CA PRO A 86 17.18 -2.99 -5.54
C PRO A 86 15.72 -3.01 -6.02
N SER A 87 15.23 -1.83 -6.39
CA SER A 87 13.87 -1.69 -6.92
C SER A 87 13.66 -2.71 -8.04
N VAL A 88 12.56 -3.45 -7.97
CA VAL A 88 12.21 -4.43 -9.00
C VAL A 88 12.37 -3.77 -10.38
N ARG A 89 13.21 -4.33 -11.24
CA ARG A 89 13.49 -3.79 -12.60
C ARG A 89 12.22 -3.62 -13.43
N ASP A 90 11.17 -4.37 -13.13
CA ASP A 90 9.84 -4.23 -13.76
C ASP A 90 8.91 -3.50 -12.77
N PRO A 91 8.55 -2.21 -13.03
CA PRO A 91 7.67 -1.44 -12.16
C PRO A 91 6.20 -1.89 -12.23
N ARG A 92 5.85 -2.78 -13.15
CA ARG A 92 4.46 -3.25 -13.32
C ARG A 92 3.99 -4.03 -12.10
N VAL A 93 2.80 -3.67 -11.62
CA VAL A 93 2.11 -4.44 -10.59
C VAL A 93 1.40 -5.62 -11.26
N ARG A 94 1.88 -6.83 -11.02
CA ARG A 94 1.21 -8.06 -11.45
C ARG A 94 0.19 -8.46 -10.38
N ALA A 95 -0.98 -7.82 -10.43
CA ALA A 95 -2.05 -8.06 -9.48
C ALA A 95 -2.69 -9.43 -9.70
N GLN A 96 -2.80 -10.23 -8.63
CA GLN A 96 -3.62 -11.44 -8.63
C GLN A 96 -5.04 -11.05 -8.18
N PRO A 97 -6.09 -11.48 -8.88
CA PRO A 97 -7.46 -11.16 -8.50
C PRO A 97 -7.84 -11.86 -7.18
N ILE A 98 -8.56 -11.14 -6.35
CA ILE A 98 -9.12 -11.64 -5.09
C ILE A 98 -10.63 -11.48 -5.16
N VAL A 99 -11.37 -12.57 -4.98
CA VAL A 99 -12.84 -12.51 -4.94
C VAL A 99 -13.29 -12.36 -3.50
N ARG A 100 -14.02 -11.27 -3.20
CA ARG A 100 -14.64 -11.00 -1.89
C ARG A 100 -16.06 -10.50 -2.08
N HIS A 101 -17.00 -11.07 -1.34
CA HIS A 101 -18.45 -10.73 -1.40
C HIS A 101 -19.00 -10.73 -2.83
N GLY A 102 -18.45 -11.59 -3.68
CA GLY A 102 -18.83 -11.72 -5.09
C GLY A 102 -18.29 -10.63 -6.01
N ARG A 103 -17.45 -9.70 -5.54
CA ARG A 103 -16.68 -8.74 -6.33
C ARG A 103 -15.31 -9.28 -6.58
N THR A 104 -14.74 -8.98 -7.75
CA THR A 104 -13.35 -9.29 -8.06
C THR A 104 -12.50 -8.02 -7.87
N HIS A 105 -11.48 -8.11 -7.02
CA HIS A 105 -10.57 -7.02 -6.70
C HIS A 105 -9.17 -7.33 -7.22
N TRP A 106 -8.55 -6.41 -7.93
CA TRP A 106 -7.13 -6.45 -8.30
C TRP A 106 -6.39 -5.36 -7.52
N PRO A 107 -5.53 -5.71 -6.53
CA PRO A 107 -4.71 -4.72 -5.84
C PRO A 107 -3.69 -4.10 -6.81
N LEU A 108 -3.71 -2.78 -6.95
CA LEU A 108 -2.82 -2.02 -7.85
C LEU A 108 -1.64 -1.40 -7.11
N THR A 109 -1.63 -1.43 -5.78
CA THR A 109 -0.53 -0.97 -4.92
C THR A 109 0.06 -2.13 -4.16
N ARG A 110 1.37 -2.08 -3.88
CA ARG A 110 2.10 -3.13 -3.16
C ARG A 110 2.52 -2.72 -1.75
N GLN A 111 2.65 -1.40 -1.51
CA GLN A 111 3.16 -0.90 -0.25
C GLN A 111 2.08 -0.90 0.83
N PRO A 112 2.33 -1.49 2.02
CA PRO A 112 1.44 -1.36 3.16
C PRO A 112 1.51 0.06 3.75
N GLY A 113 0.42 0.54 4.36
CA GLY A 113 0.40 1.82 5.11
C GLY A 113 0.28 3.08 4.27
N GLY A 114 0.20 2.99 2.95
CA GLY A 114 0.00 4.10 2.04
C GLY A 114 -1.38 4.10 1.38
N LEU A 115 -1.52 4.93 0.35
CA LEU A 115 -2.69 4.90 -0.52
C LEU A 115 -2.87 3.49 -1.09
N GLN A 116 -4.03 2.91 -0.88
CA GLN A 116 -4.42 1.61 -1.42
C GLN A 116 -5.30 1.82 -2.65
N ALA A 117 -4.90 1.26 -3.78
CA ALA A 117 -5.66 1.34 -5.02
C ALA A 117 -6.07 -0.06 -5.48
N PHE A 118 -7.33 -0.20 -5.85
CA PHE A 118 -7.90 -1.42 -6.39
C PHE A 118 -8.62 -1.12 -7.71
N LYS A 119 -8.47 -2.02 -8.67
CA LYS A 119 -9.43 -2.18 -9.73
C LYS A 119 -10.48 -3.18 -9.26
N VAL A 120 -11.76 -2.83 -9.37
CA VAL A 120 -12.87 -3.64 -8.90
C VAL A 120 -13.81 -3.94 -10.07
N LEU A 121 -14.19 -5.21 -10.21
CA LEU A 121 -15.27 -5.63 -11.07
C LEU A 121 -16.44 -6.07 -10.16
N GLU A 122 -17.51 -5.30 -10.19
CA GLU A 122 -18.80 -5.63 -9.61
C GLU A 122 -19.66 -6.32 -10.67
N PRO A 123 -20.07 -7.57 -10.48
CA PRO A 123 -20.99 -8.23 -11.40
C PRO A 123 -22.35 -7.54 -11.39
N GLN A 124 -23.13 -7.77 -12.45
CA GLN A 124 -24.53 -7.36 -12.44
C GLN A 124 -25.23 -7.94 -11.22
N ARG A 125 -25.81 -7.08 -10.41
CA ARG A 125 -26.59 -7.42 -9.22
C ARG A 125 -27.79 -6.51 -9.09
N THR A 126 -28.89 -7.12 -8.65
CA THR A 126 -30.07 -6.41 -8.14
C THR A 126 -30.15 -6.67 -6.65
N GLY A 127 -30.27 -5.64 -5.85
CA GLY A 127 -30.38 -5.74 -4.39
C GLY A 127 -30.49 -4.36 -3.76
N ASP A 128 -31.02 -4.33 -2.56
CA ASP A 128 -31.13 -3.07 -1.81
C ASP A 128 -29.72 -2.65 -1.31
N PRO A 129 -29.44 -1.33 -1.30
CA PRO A 129 -28.26 -0.79 -0.67
C PRO A 129 -28.19 -1.15 0.82
N ASP A 130 -26.99 -1.55 1.29
CA ASP A 130 -26.67 -1.77 2.70
C ASP A 130 -25.56 -0.76 3.11
N PRO A 131 -25.91 0.52 3.41
CA PRO A 131 -24.93 1.54 3.71
C PRO A 131 -24.15 1.23 4.99
N ARG A 132 -22.82 1.40 4.93
CA ARG A 132 -21.90 1.18 6.05
C ARG A 132 -21.04 2.41 6.26
N THR A 133 -20.42 2.48 7.44
CA THR A 133 -19.48 3.54 7.80
C THR A 133 -18.16 2.94 8.25
N HIS A 134 -17.07 3.61 7.93
CA HIS A 134 -15.74 3.36 8.50
C HIS A 134 -14.93 4.65 8.48
N GLU A 135 -13.76 4.65 9.08
CA GLU A 135 -12.89 5.82 9.07
C GLU A 135 -12.07 5.88 7.78
N GLY A 136 -11.86 7.09 7.25
CA GLY A 136 -11.03 7.38 6.11
C GLY A 136 -11.75 8.17 5.00
N TYR A 137 -11.12 8.18 3.84
CA TYR A 137 -11.66 8.77 2.61
C TYR A 137 -11.57 7.73 1.50
N GLU A 138 -12.58 7.69 0.66
CA GLU A 138 -12.63 6.85 -0.52
C GLU A 138 -12.82 7.71 -1.77
N TRP A 139 -12.12 7.32 -2.82
CA TRP A 139 -12.22 7.91 -4.15
C TRP A 139 -12.53 6.81 -5.16
N LEU A 140 -13.53 7.04 -5.97
CA LEU A 140 -14.01 6.11 -6.99
C LEU A 140 -13.86 6.74 -8.37
N TYR A 141 -13.50 5.94 -9.38
CA TYR A 141 -13.50 6.34 -10.78
C TYR A 141 -14.03 5.20 -11.65
N VAL A 142 -15.11 5.45 -12.37
CA VAL A 142 -15.75 4.43 -13.21
C VAL A 142 -14.99 4.26 -14.52
N LEU A 143 -14.53 3.03 -14.77
CA LEU A 143 -13.85 2.65 -16.01
C LEU A 143 -14.84 2.20 -17.10
N SER A 144 -15.83 1.39 -16.72
CA SER A 144 -16.88 0.93 -17.64
C SER A 144 -18.15 0.56 -16.88
N GLY A 145 -19.29 0.60 -17.55
CA GLY A 145 -20.60 0.37 -16.94
C GLY A 145 -21.12 1.56 -16.17
N ARG A 146 -22.05 1.31 -15.22
CA ARG A 146 -22.73 2.35 -14.42
C ARG A 146 -22.69 1.93 -12.95
N LEU A 147 -22.10 2.78 -12.10
CA LEU A 147 -21.98 2.59 -10.67
C LEU A 147 -23.03 3.40 -9.93
N ARG A 148 -23.91 2.75 -9.18
CA ARG A 148 -24.80 3.43 -8.24
C ARG A 148 -24.06 3.68 -6.93
N LEU A 149 -24.04 4.92 -6.47
CA LEU A 149 -23.48 5.35 -5.20
C LEU A 149 -24.60 5.94 -4.34
N VAL A 150 -24.82 5.34 -3.17
CA VAL A 150 -25.65 5.90 -2.09
C VAL A 150 -24.72 6.48 -1.04
N LEU A 151 -24.84 7.77 -0.74
CA LEU A 151 -24.00 8.50 0.21
C LEU A 151 -24.89 9.42 1.06
N GLY A 152 -25.17 9.03 2.30
CA GLY A 152 -26.16 9.68 3.14
C GLY A 152 -27.53 9.69 2.45
N GLU A 153 -28.04 10.89 2.15
CA GLU A 153 -29.32 11.08 1.45
C GLU A 153 -29.16 11.14 -0.09
N HIS A 154 -27.94 11.11 -0.59
CA HIS A 154 -27.68 11.16 -2.03
C HIS A 154 -27.70 9.76 -2.63
N ASP A 155 -28.44 9.58 -3.71
CA ASP A 155 -28.50 8.37 -4.53
C ASP A 155 -28.20 8.76 -5.97
N VAL A 156 -26.98 8.51 -6.42
CA VAL A 156 -26.48 8.96 -7.70
C VAL A 156 -25.92 7.80 -8.52
N VAL A 157 -25.92 7.95 -9.84
CA VAL A 157 -25.32 6.99 -10.76
C VAL A 157 -24.15 7.65 -11.46
N LEU A 158 -22.97 7.05 -11.32
CA LEU A 158 -21.76 7.44 -12.01
C LEU A 158 -21.62 6.63 -13.29
N SER A 159 -21.41 7.31 -14.39
CA SER A 159 -21.09 6.74 -15.71
C SER A 159 -19.58 6.59 -15.90
N ALA A 160 -19.16 5.85 -16.93
CA ALA A 160 -17.75 5.75 -17.29
C ALA A 160 -17.10 7.14 -17.48
N GLY A 161 -15.95 7.37 -16.86
CA GLY A 161 -15.23 8.65 -16.85
C GLY A 161 -15.60 9.57 -15.68
N GLU A 162 -16.64 9.25 -14.90
CA GLU A 162 -17.01 10.03 -13.72
C GLU A 162 -16.33 9.52 -12.45
N ALA A 163 -16.11 10.44 -11.51
CA ALA A 163 -15.47 10.17 -10.22
C ALA A 163 -16.33 10.65 -9.06
N ALA A 164 -16.17 10.02 -7.90
CA ALA A 164 -16.69 10.47 -6.62
C ALA A 164 -15.60 10.42 -5.55
N GLU A 165 -15.62 11.37 -4.62
CA GLU A 165 -14.77 11.41 -3.44
C GLU A 165 -15.65 11.72 -2.23
N PHE A 166 -15.48 10.95 -1.15
CA PHE A 166 -16.29 11.13 0.04
C PHE A 166 -15.59 10.68 1.32
N ASP A 167 -16.03 11.26 2.44
CA ASP A 167 -15.68 10.83 3.79
C ASP A 167 -16.48 9.56 4.13
N THR A 168 -15.78 8.48 4.44
CA THR A 168 -16.39 7.17 4.70
C THR A 168 -17.09 7.07 6.06
N ARG A 169 -17.03 8.13 6.89
CA ARG A 169 -17.86 8.26 8.09
C ARG A 169 -19.32 8.58 7.75
N VAL A 170 -19.60 9.11 6.56
CA VAL A 170 -20.95 9.21 6.02
C VAL A 170 -21.41 7.81 5.61
N PRO A 171 -22.65 7.37 5.98
CA PRO A 171 -23.18 6.09 5.54
C PRO A 171 -23.14 6.00 4.02
N HIS A 172 -22.47 5.00 3.48
CA HIS A 172 -22.27 4.87 2.04
C HIS A 172 -22.37 3.41 1.58
N TRP A 173 -22.80 3.26 0.35
CA TRP A 173 -22.83 2.00 -0.38
C TRP A 173 -22.66 2.28 -1.87
N PHE A 174 -22.00 1.39 -2.57
CA PHE A 174 -21.93 1.45 -4.02
C PHE A 174 -21.96 0.04 -4.64
N GLY A 175 -22.50 -0.03 -5.85
CA GLY A 175 -22.68 -1.28 -6.57
C GLY A 175 -23.17 -1.10 -7.99
N SER A 176 -23.51 -2.22 -8.65
CA SER A 176 -24.13 -2.21 -9.97
C SER A 176 -25.52 -1.56 -9.92
N THR A 177 -25.90 -0.86 -10.99
CA THR A 177 -27.31 -0.39 -11.20
C THR A 177 -28.29 -1.54 -11.48
N GLY A 178 -27.80 -2.76 -11.69
CA GLY A 178 -28.62 -3.89 -12.14
C GLY A 178 -28.73 -4.02 -13.68
N GLU A 179 -28.22 -3.05 -14.43
CA GLU A 179 -28.27 -3.06 -15.91
C GLU A 179 -27.10 -3.86 -16.52
N GLY A 180 -26.04 -4.12 -15.75
CA GLY A 180 -24.86 -4.85 -16.19
C GLY A 180 -23.73 -4.80 -15.17
N PRO A 181 -22.59 -5.42 -15.44
CA PRO A 181 -21.42 -5.30 -14.59
C PRO A 181 -20.82 -3.89 -14.67
N VAL A 182 -20.14 -3.47 -13.60
CA VAL A 182 -19.38 -2.21 -13.57
C VAL A 182 -17.96 -2.46 -13.17
N GLU A 183 -17.02 -1.81 -13.87
CA GLU A 183 -15.59 -1.81 -13.54
C GLU A 183 -15.17 -0.41 -13.11
N PHE A 184 -14.49 -0.30 -11.98
CA PHE A 184 -14.08 0.97 -11.41
C PHE A 184 -12.77 0.85 -10.63
N LEU A 185 -12.11 1.99 -10.43
CA LEU A 185 -11.01 2.14 -9.49
C LEU A 185 -11.58 2.58 -8.14
N SER A 186 -11.07 2.00 -7.07
CA SER A 186 -11.32 2.42 -5.69
C SER A 186 -9.99 2.67 -5.02
N LEU A 187 -9.84 3.86 -4.44
CA LEU A 187 -8.66 4.31 -3.73
C LEU A 187 -9.04 4.63 -2.28
N PHE A 188 -8.28 4.07 -1.33
CA PHE A 188 -8.41 4.39 0.08
C PHE A 188 -7.12 4.98 0.59
N GLY A 189 -7.22 6.03 1.40
CA GLY A 189 -6.10 6.59 2.17
C GLY A 189 -6.16 6.18 3.64
N PRO A 190 -5.03 6.11 4.36
CA PRO A 190 -5.02 6.07 5.81
C PRO A 190 -5.70 7.31 6.36
N GLN A 191 -6.20 7.20 7.59
CA GLN A 191 -6.89 8.29 8.29
C GLN A 191 -6.10 9.60 8.21
N GLY A 192 -6.74 10.65 7.67
CA GLY A 192 -6.25 12.02 7.75
C GLY A 192 -5.39 12.53 6.61
N GLU A 193 -4.97 11.72 5.64
CA GLU A 193 -4.33 12.24 4.43
C GLU A 193 -5.39 12.78 3.45
N ARG A 194 -5.73 14.06 3.63
CA ARG A 194 -6.44 14.82 2.61
C ARG A 194 -5.55 14.96 1.40
N MET A 195 -5.84 14.27 0.31
CA MET A 195 -5.23 14.57 -0.98
C MET A 195 -5.71 15.95 -1.43
N HIS A 196 -4.96 17.00 -1.08
CA HIS A 196 -5.16 18.33 -1.58
C HIS A 196 -4.63 18.45 -3.01
N VAL A 197 -5.31 17.89 -3.97
CA VAL A 197 -5.17 18.31 -5.35
C VAL A 197 -6.03 19.57 -5.53
N ARG A 198 -5.44 20.73 -5.25
CA ARG A 198 -6.04 22.02 -5.63
C ARG A 198 -5.87 22.20 -7.13
N ALA A 199 -6.78 21.68 -7.94
CA ALA A 199 -7.02 22.21 -9.25
C ALA A 199 -7.66 23.62 -9.06
N ARG A 200 -6.87 24.68 -9.21
CA ARG A 200 -7.43 26.02 -9.37
C ARG A 200 -8.09 26.07 -10.76
N PRO A 201 -9.41 26.33 -10.90
CA PRO A 201 -9.93 26.69 -12.20
C PRO A 201 -9.22 27.96 -12.63
N LYS A 202 -8.61 27.99 -13.82
CA LYS A 202 -8.17 29.20 -14.48
C LYS A 202 -9.41 30.05 -14.69
N GLY A 203 -9.41 31.24 -14.13
CA GLY A 203 -10.50 32.18 -14.13
C GLY A 203 -11.01 32.53 -15.52
N ALA A 204 -12.29 32.82 -15.58
CA ALA A 204 -12.95 33.57 -16.63
C ALA A 204 -12.41 35.00 -16.67
#